data_1b3de9d73ebbce0b822ba0ace1264ee3
#
_entry.id   1b3de9d73ebbce0b822ba0ace1264ee3
#
_cell.length_a   1.000
_cell.length_b   1.000
_cell.length_c   1.000
_cell.angle_alpha   90.00
_cell.angle_beta   90.00
_cell.angle_gamma   90.00
#
_symmetry.space_group_name_H-M   'P 1'
#
loop_
_entity.id
_entity.type
_entity.pdbx_description
1 polymer ?
#
loop_
_entity_poly.entity_id
_entity_poly.type
_entity_poly.pdbx_seq_one_letter_code
_entity_poly.pdbx_strand_id
1 'polypeptide(L)'
;MPPIPPEDFVQAVKALVDVDRDWVPHSDGASLYIRPFCIATDVGLGVHAAKHYRFAIICAPSGAYYAEGLDPVRIYVEDEYIRAAPGLTGFTKCGGNYAASIKPASWPRSAASPRCCGWMALRRSTSRKSAP
;
A
#
# COMPACT_ATOMS: atom_id res chain seq x y z
N MET A 1 14.46 -2.34 -9.82
CA MET A 1 14.95 -2.00 -8.48
C MET A 1 15.77 -3.19 -7.99
N PRO A 2 16.99 -2.99 -7.50
CA PRO A 2 17.80 -4.10 -7.00
C PRO A 2 17.18 -4.68 -5.72
N PRO A 3 17.36 -5.99 -5.45
CA PRO A 3 16.96 -6.58 -4.20
C PRO A 3 17.85 -6.07 -3.05
N ILE A 4 17.25 -5.90 -1.87
CA ILE A 4 17.99 -5.63 -0.63
C ILE A 4 18.13 -6.95 0.09
N PRO A 5 19.36 -7.36 0.53
CA PRO A 5 19.52 -8.57 1.31
C PRO A 5 18.61 -8.55 2.55
N PRO A 6 17.92 -9.65 2.86
CA PRO A 6 16.99 -9.69 3.99
C PRO A 6 17.65 -9.36 5.33
N GLU A 7 18.88 -9.77 5.53
CA GLU A 7 19.68 -9.47 6.72
C GLU A 7 19.96 -7.98 6.89
N ASP A 8 20.33 -7.28 5.81
CA ASP A 8 20.57 -5.84 5.83
C ASP A 8 19.27 -5.07 6.10
N PHE A 9 18.17 -5.52 5.50
CA PHE A 9 16.84 -4.94 5.73
C PHE A 9 16.44 -5.06 7.21
N VAL A 10 16.59 -6.24 7.81
CA VAL A 10 16.25 -6.49 9.23
C VAL A 10 17.15 -5.67 10.14
N GLN A 11 18.44 -5.57 9.84
CA GLN A 11 19.39 -4.76 10.60
C GLN A 11 19.02 -3.26 10.56
N ALA A 12 18.66 -2.75 9.39
CA ALA A 12 18.24 -1.35 9.25
C ALA A 12 16.97 -1.05 10.07
N VAL A 13 15.98 -1.95 10.05
CA VAL A 13 14.76 -1.82 10.87
C VAL A 13 15.09 -1.82 12.35
N LYS A 14 15.93 -2.76 12.82
CA LYS A 14 16.32 -2.84 14.24
C LYS A 14 17.05 -1.58 14.69
N ALA A 15 17.99 -1.09 13.88
CA ALA A 15 18.74 0.12 14.19
C ALA A 15 17.84 1.36 14.31
N LEU A 16 16.86 1.51 13.39
CA LEU A 16 15.93 2.61 13.43
C LEU A 16 15.02 2.54 14.67
N VAL A 17 14.44 1.37 14.95
CA VAL A 17 13.57 1.18 16.12
C VAL A 17 14.34 1.39 17.42
N ASP A 18 15.63 1.05 17.47
CA ASP A 18 16.48 1.27 18.64
C ASP A 18 16.74 2.77 18.88
N VAL A 19 16.98 3.52 17.81
CA VAL A 19 17.17 4.99 17.89
C VAL A 19 15.86 5.69 18.27
N ASP A 20 14.74 5.27 17.70
CA ASP A 20 13.42 5.88 17.86
C ASP A 20 12.57 5.17 18.94
N ARG A 21 13.21 4.46 19.88
CA ARG A 21 12.50 3.64 20.90
C ARG A 21 11.50 4.44 21.72
N ASP A 22 11.80 5.69 22.02
CA ASP A 22 10.95 6.57 22.80
C ASP A 22 9.67 6.99 22.07
N TRP A 23 9.62 6.77 20.75
CA TRP A 23 8.43 6.98 19.91
C TRP A 23 7.51 5.78 19.87
N VAL A 24 7.92 4.64 20.43
CA VAL A 24 7.05 3.44 20.49
C VAL A 24 5.89 3.73 21.45
N PRO A 25 4.63 3.73 20.97
CA PRO A 25 3.52 4.04 21.85
C PRO A 25 3.23 2.88 22.81
N HIS A 26 2.82 3.23 24.03
CA HIS A 26 2.51 2.27 25.10
C HIS A 26 1.00 2.15 25.40
N SER A 27 0.16 2.89 24.68
CA SER A 27 -1.30 2.78 24.84
C SER A 27 -1.85 1.54 24.16
N ASP A 28 -2.93 0.98 24.70
CA ASP A 28 -3.60 -0.20 24.16
C ASP A 28 -4.04 0.03 22.71
N GLY A 29 -3.78 -0.96 21.85
CA GLY A 29 -4.11 -0.91 20.44
C GLY A 29 -3.23 0.01 19.58
N ALA A 30 -2.28 0.73 20.18
CA ALA A 30 -1.31 1.53 19.44
C ALA A 30 -0.07 0.72 19.04
N SER A 31 0.62 1.15 17.98
CA SER A 31 1.82 0.50 17.47
C SER A 31 2.75 1.50 16.81
N LEU A 32 4.03 1.14 16.68
CA LEU A 32 4.95 1.87 15.84
C LEU A 32 4.80 1.39 14.40
N TYR A 33 4.33 2.28 13.52
CA TYR A 33 4.23 2.00 12.09
C TYR A 33 5.59 2.18 11.43
N ILE A 34 6.10 1.12 10.80
CA ILE A 34 7.39 1.11 10.09
C ILE A 34 7.12 1.11 8.59
N ARG A 35 7.65 2.13 7.90
CA ARG A 35 7.48 2.28 6.44
C ARG A 35 8.83 2.27 5.72
N PRO A 36 9.27 1.14 5.21
CA PRO A 36 10.35 1.11 4.22
C PRO A 36 9.83 1.57 2.86
N PHE A 37 10.66 2.32 2.13
CA PHE A 37 10.37 2.72 0.76
C PHE A 37 11.66 2.90 -0.05
N CYS A 38 11.52 2.80 -1.36
CA CYS A 38 12.62 3.00 -2.27
C CYS A 38 12.16 3.88 -3.43
N ILE A 39 12.98 4.86 -3.80
CA ILE A 39 12.74 5.78 -4.91
C ILE A 39 13.91 5.76 -5.87
N ALA A 40 13.63 5.96 -7.15
CA ALA A 40 14.67 6.23 -8.15
C ALA A 40 15.16 7.68 -7.99
N THR A 41 16.48 7.86 -8.16
CA THR A 41 17.13 9.17 -7.96
C THR A 41 17.94 9.63 -9.18
N ASP A 42 17.79 8.96 -10.32
CA ASP A 42 18.41 9.43 -11.56
C ASP A 42 17.85 10.78 -11.99
N VAL A 43 18.73 11.62 -12.52
CA VAL A 43 18.35 12.93 -13.08
C VAL A 43 18.06 12.75 -14.57
N GLY A 44 16.87 13.17 -15.01
CA GLY A 44 16.50 13.11 -16.42
C GLY A 44 15.00 13.25 -16.64
N LEU A 45 14.60 13.67 -17.86
CA LEU A 45 13.20 13.82 -18.27
C LEU A 45 12.70 12.64 -19.11
N GLY A 46 13.60 11.77 -19.57
CA GLY A 46 13.25 10.65 -20.43
C GLY A 46 12.73 9.44 -19.64
N VAL A 47 11.92 8.61 -20.30
CA VAL A 47 11.49 7.31 -19.76
C VAL A 47 12.61 6.30 -19.97
N HIS A 48 13.26 5.87 -18.91
CA HIS A 48 14.32 4.87 -18.92
C HIS A 48 14.33 4.06 -17.61
N ALA A 49 14.99 2.93 -17.63
CA ALA A 49 15.24 2.17 -16.42
C ALA A 49 16.21 2.91 -15.50
N ALA A 50 15.81 3.15 -14.25
CA ALA A 50 16.65 3.81 -13.28
C ALA A 50 17.88 2.96 -12.91
N LYS A 51 19.00 3.63 -12.66
CA LYS A 51 20.27 3.03 -12.27
C LYS A 51 20.61 3.30 -10.80
N HIS A 52 20.10 4.41 -10.27
CA HIS A 52 20.35 4.85 -8.89
C HIS A 52 19.06 4.88 -8.10
N TYR A 53 19.12 4.42 -6.86
CA TYR A 53 17.97 4.32 -5.97
C TYR A 53 18.37 4.80 -4.58
N ARG A 54 17.39 5.35 -3.89
CA ARG A 54 17.49 5.64 -2.45
C ARG A 54 16.49 4.77 -1.70
N PHE A 55 16.99 3.93 -0.81
CA PHE A 55 16.20 3.22 0.16
C PHE A 55 16.16 4.00 1.47
N ALA A 56 14.98 4.08 2.08
CA ALA A 56 14.81 4.71 3.37
C ALA A 56 13.73 3.99 4.19
N ILE A 57 13.82 4.12 5.50
CA ILE A 57 12.80 3.63 6.44
C ILE A 57 12.40 4.80 7.33
N ILE A 58 11.10 5.00 7.49
CA ILE A 58 10.55 5.98 8.44
C ILE A 58 9.62 5.29 9.42
N CYS A 59 9.53 5.83 10.62
CA CYS A 59 8.62 5.36 11.67
C CYS A 59 7.61 6.45 12.04
N ALA A 60 6.44 6.03 12.51
CA ALA A 60 5.44 6.92 13.08
C ALA A 60 4.62 6.16 14.14
N PRO A 61 4.31 6.77 15.30
CA PRO A 61 3.33 6.20 16.21
C PRO A 61 1.95 6.19 15.55
N SER A 62 1.22 5.10 15.68
CA SER A 62 -0.10 4.89 15.09
C SER A 62 -1.04 4.35 16.13
N GLY A 63 -2.26 4.91 16.21
CA GLY A 63 -3.36 4.34 16.96
C GLY A 63 -3.99 3.14 16.25
N ALA A 64 -5.08 2.62 16.78
CA ALA A 64 -5.85 1.55 16.16
C ALA A 64 -6.25 1.91 14.73
N TYR A 65 -6.02 0.98 13.79
CA TYR A 65 -6.31 1.20 12.37
C TYR A 65 -7.82 1.36 12.11
N TYR A 66 -8.64 0.63 12.84
CA TYR A 66 -10.09 0.74 12.82
C TYR A 66 -10.58 1.19 14.18
N ALA A 67 -11.51 2.15 14.20
CA ALA A 67 -12.15 2.58 15.44
C ALA A 67 -12.99 1.45 16.06
N GLU A 68 -13.49 0.56 15.22
CA GLU A 68 -14.29 -0.61 15.59
C GLU A 68 -13.43 -1.79 16.12
N GLY A 69 -12.11 -1.64 16.17
CA GLY A 69 -11.20 -2.69 16.62
C GLY A 69 -11.16 -3.91 15.69
N LEU A 70 -11.52 -5.07 16.22
CA LEU A 70 -11.56 -6.35 15.48
C LEU A 70 -12.94 -6.71 14.94
N ASP A 71 -13.94 -5.83 15.07
CA ASP A 71 -15.27 -6.09 14.54
C ASP A 71 -15.27 -6.21 13.01
N PRO A 72 -16.13 -7.07 12.44
CA PRO A 72 -16.24 -7.22 11.00
C PRO A 72 -16.63 -5.92 10.30
N VAL A 73 -15.90 -5.55 9.26
CA VAL A 73 -16.20 -4.39 8.43
C VAL A 73 -16.83 -4.81 7.10
N ARG A 74 -17.73 -3.99 6.57
CA ARG A 74 -18.29 -4.21 5.23
C ARG A 74 -17.29 -3.74 4.18
N ILE A 75 -17.02 -4.59 3.19
CA ILE A 75 -16.12 -4.28 2.08
C ILE A 75 -16.94 -4.23 0.79
N TYR A 76 -16.82 -3.12 0.08
CA TYR A 76 -17.37 -2.99 -1.27
C TYR A 76 -16.38 -3.58 -2.28
N VAL A 77 -16.87 -4.41 -3.18
CA VAL A 77 -16.07 -4.95 -4.30
C VAL A 77 -16.26 -4.02 -5.50
N GLU A 78 -15.17 -3.35 -5.88
CA GLU A 78 -15.14 -2.45 -7.03
C GLU A 78 -14.90 -3.25 -8.31
N ASP A 79 -15.74 -3.09 -9.31
CA ASP A 79 -15.68 -3.82 -10.59
C ASP A 79 -15.43 -2.92 -11.82
N GLU A 80 -15.54 -1.62 -11.67
CA GLU A 80 -15.30 -0.62 -12.73
C GLU A 80 -13.85 -0.12 -12.72
N TYR A 81 -13.34 0.26 -11.54
CA TYR A 81 -12.00 0.83 -11.40
C TYR A 81 -10.98 -0.22 -10.95
N ILE A 82 -9.92 -0.38 -11.73
CA ILE A 82 -8.87 -1.37 -11.45
C ILE A 82 -7.67 -0.67 -10.84
N ARG A 83 -7.35 -1.00 -9.59
CA ARG A 83 -6.13 -0.53 -8.92
C ARG A 83 -4.88 -1.30 -9.36
N ALA A 84 -4.98 -2.61 -9.50
CA ALA A 84 -3.87 -3.52 -9.75
C ALA A 84 -4.08 -4.22 -11.10
N ALA A 85 -3.65 -3.58 -12.19
CA ALA A 85 -3.80 -4.15 -13.54
C ALA A 85 -2.85 -5.33 -13.75
N PRO A 86 -3.31 -6.45 -14.34
CA PRO A 86 -2.46 -7.56 -14.72
C PRO A 86 -1.39 -7.15 -15.74
N GLY A 87 -0.20 -7.77 -15.66
CA GLY A 87 0.88 -7.56 -16.63
C GLY A 87 1.67 -6.26 -16.48
N LEU A 88 1.29 -5.40 -15.54
CA LEU A 88 1.97 -4.14 -15.21
C LEU A 88 2.50 -4.18 -13.77
N THR A 89 2.52 -3.02 -13.12
CA THR A 89 2.99 -2.86 -11.74
C THR A 89 1.97 -3.32 -10.67
N GLY A 90 0.87 -3.94 -11.09
CA GLY A 90 -0.22 -4.33 -10.19
C GLY A 90 0.19 -5.23 -9.02
N PHE A 91 1.19 -6.08 -9.22
CA PHE A 91 1.74 -6.97 -8.19
C PHE A 91 2.71 -6.26 -7.23
N THR A 92 3.10 -5.03 -7.53
CA THR A 92 4.07 -4.28 -6.73
C THR A 92 3.40 -3.25 -5.83
N LYS A 93 4.05 -2.92 -4.71
CA LYS A 93 3.62 -1.84 -3.84
C LYS A 93 4.17 -0.50 -4.35
N CYS A 94 3.59 0.02 -5.44
CA CYS A 94 3.99 1.30 -6.04
C CYS A 94 2.88 2.35 -5.97
N GLY A 95 3.26 3.64 -5.90
CA GLY A 95 2.35 4.76 -5.71
C GLY A 95 1.26 4.87 -6.79
N GLY A 96 1.57 4.55 -8.04
CA GLY A 96 0.62 4.59 -9.13
C GLY A 96 -0.60 3.68 -8.95
N ASN A 97 -0.39 2.48 -8.37
CA ASN A 97 -1.50 1.58 -8.05
C ASN A 97 -2.45 2.17 -7.01
N TYR A 98 -1.92 2.95 -6.06
CA TYR A 98 -2.75 3.57 -5.02
C TYR A 98 -3.47 4.80 -5.53
N ALA A 99 -2.87 5.59 -6.41
CA ALA A 99 -3.51 6.73 -7.03
C ALA A 99 -4.82 6.34 -7.74
N ALA A 100 -4.83 5.23 -8.45
CA ALA A 100 -6.02 4.71 -9.14
C ALA A 100 -7.18 4.35 -8.19
N SER A 101 -6.92 4.10 -6.90
CA SER A 101 -7.94 3.76 -5.91
C SER A 101 -8.60 4.97 -5.24
N ILE A 102 -8.08 6.18 -5.45
CA ILE A 102 -8.59 7.39 -4.76
C ILE A 102 -9.98 7.76 -5.25
N LYS A 103 -10.22 7.74 -6.57
CA LYS A 103 -11.51 8.12 -7.15
C LYS A 103 -12.66 7.25 -6.65
N PRO A 104 -12.61 5.92 -6.71
CA PRO A 104 -13.68 5.09 -6.15
C PRO A 104 -13.80 5.23 -4.62
N ALA A 105 -12.73 5.59 -3.92
CA ALA A 105 -12.77 5.83 -2.49
C ALA A 105 -13.48 7.14 -2.09
N SER A 106 -13.54 8.14 -2.98
CA SER A 106 -14.15 9.45 -2.73
C SER A 106 -15.65 9.51 -3.05
N TRP A 107 -16.25 8.47 -3.64
CA TRP A 107 -17.67 8.50 -3.99
C TRP A 107 -18.56 8.45 -2.75
N PRO A 108 -19.66 9.27 -2.76
CA PRO A 108 -20.65 9.20 -1.70
C PRO A 108 -21.29 7.82 -1.72
N ARG A 109 -21.16 7.10 -0.64
CA ARG A 109 -21.73 5.76 -0.47
C ARG A 109 -22.98 5.83 0.34
N SER A 110 -23.95 4.97 0.00
CA SER A 110 -25.16 4.83 0.79
C SER A 110 -24.79 4.51 2.25
N ALA A 111 -25.55 4.99 3.20
CA ALA A 111 -25.35 4.78 4.64
C ALA A 111 -25.23 3.30 5.07
N ALA A 112 -25.51 2.37 4.14
CA ALA A 112 -25.38 0.93 4.34
C ALA A 112 -23.94 0.38 4.17
N SER A 113 -22.97 1.20 3.68
CA SER A 113 -21.59 0.76 3.52
C SER A 113 -20.63 1.86 3.96
N PRO A 114 -20.33 1.98 5.26
CA PRO A 114 -19.59 3.13 5.78
C PRO A 114 -18.14 3.23 5.38
N ARG A 115 -17.49 2.17 4.89
CA ARG A 115 -16.09 2.22 4.49
C ARG A 115 -15.77 1.25 3.37
N CYS A 116 -15.21 1.77 2.32
CA CYS A 116 -14.49 0.99 1.35
C CYS A 116 -13.01 1.05 1.68
N CYS A 117 -12.48 0.00 2.20
CA CYS A 117 -11.09 -0.30 1.97
C CYS A 117 -10.99 -0.73 0.51
N GLY A 118 -10.82 0.22 -0.41
CA GLY A 118 -10.65 -0.02 -1.83
C GLY A 118 -9.34 -0.75 -2.15
N TRP A 119 -9.14 -1.92 -1.58
CA TRP A 119 -7.89 -2.67 -1.68
C TRP A 119 -7.95 -3.84 -2.65
N MET A 120 -9.12 -4.20 -3.15
CA MET A 120 -9.25 -5.31 -4.08
C MET A 120 -10.20 -4.96 -5.23
N ALA A 121 -9.66 -4.40 -6.30
CA ALA A 121 -10.27 -4.55 -7.59
C ALA A 121 -9.93 -5.98 -8.07
N LEU A 122 -10.78 -6.93 -7.78
CA LEU A 122 -10.74 -8.24 -8.40
C LEU A 122 -11.33 -8.11 -9.80
N ARG A 123 -10.48 -8.27 -10.81
CA ARG A 123 -10.99 -8.43 -12.19
C ARG A 123 -11.83 -9.69 -12.24
N ARG A 124 -13.13 -9.58 -12.44
CA ARG A 124 -13.91 -10.68 -13.00
C ARG A 124 -13.32 -11.01 -14.37
N SER A 125 -12.78 -12.18 -14.52
CA SER A 125 -12.55 -12.79 -15.82
C SER A 125 -13.91 -12.95 -16.47
N THR A 126 -14.34 -11.99 -17.28
CA THR A 126 -15.38 -12.24 -18.25
C THR A 126 -14.77 -13.14 -19.31
N SER A 127 -14.96 -14.45 -19.16
CA SER A 127 -14.90 -15.33 -20.33
C SER A 127 -15.95 -14.80 -21.29
N ARG A 128 -15.55 -14.08 -22.34
CA ARG A 128 -16.40 -13.91 -23.50
C ARG A 128 -16.62 -15.32 -24.04
N LYS A 129 -17.78 -15.89 -23.77
CA LYS A 129 -18.31 -16.95 -24.62
C LYS A 129 -18.48 -16.32 -26.00
N SER A 130 -17.61 -16.65 -26.91
CA SER A 130 -17.90 -16.49 -28.35
C SER A 130 -19.23 -17.19 -28.61
N ALA A 131 -20.24 -16.41 -28.94
CA ALA A 131 -21.46 -16.96 -29.53
C ALA A 131 -21.15 -17.53 -30.92
N PRO A 132 -21.87 -18.58 -31.36
CA PRO A 132 -21.65 -19.24 -32.62
C PRO A 132 -21.91 -18.34 -33.81
#